data_eb27cf57bed406112c1a31af5dbb76b3
#
_entry.id   eb27cf57bed406112c1a31af5dbb76b3
#
_cell.length_a   1.000
_cell.length_b   1.000
_cell.length_c   1.000
_cell.angle_alpha   90.00
_cell.angle_beta   90.00
_cell.angle_gamma   90.00
#
_symmetry.space_group_name_H-M   'P 1'
#
loop_
_entity.id
_entity.type
_entity.pdbx_description
1 polymer ?
#
loop_
_entity_poly.entity_id
_entity_poly.type
_entity_poly.pdbx_seq_one_letter_code
_entity_poly.pdbx_strand_id
1 'polypeptide(L)'
;MGARPARRRQTVFVGEKIRQIRKQNNMTQSELSRRIGVQQSDLCRMETGEYKVSLDTLLKILGVFGMEIGEFFRGEAAAPLSAADKDVELLRLFRKLEANAQEEVLDFVRYKGARRIEAW
;
A
#
# COMPACT_ATOMS: atom_id res chain seq x y z
N MET A 1 25.28 -0.61 -10.86
CA MET A 1 24.45 0.45 -11.38
C MET A 1 22.97 0.12 -11.47
N GLY A 2 22.64 -1.09 -11.77
CA GLY A 2 21.25 -1.45 -12.00
C GLY A 2 20.36 -1.39 -10.79
N ALA A 3 20.86 -1.65 -9.59
CA ALA A 3 20.02 -1.71 -8.41
C ALA A 3 19.46 -0.35 -7.98
N ARG A 4 20.24 0.69 -8.20
CA ARG A 4 19.81 2.03 -7.77
C ARG A 4 18.62 2.59 -8.54
N PRO A 5 18.57 2.48 -9.86
CA PRO A 5 17.42 2.96 -10.60
C PRO A 5 16.12 2.29 -10.17
N ALA A 6 16.18 0.99 -9.90
CA ALA A 6 14.97 0.27 -9.49
C ALA A 6 14.45 0.75 -8.14
N ARG A 7 15.37 0.92 -7.17
CA ARG A 7 14.98 1.42 -5.85
C ARG A 7 14.43 2.83 -5.93
N ARG A 8 15.06 3.66 -6.76
CA ARG A 8 14.61 5.01 -6.96
C ARG A 8 13.23 5.07 -7.57
N ARG A 9 12.96 4.19 -8.54
CA ARG A 9 11.65 4.10 -9.16
C ARG A 9 10.57 3.73 -8.15
N GLN A 10 10.87 2.83 -7.23
CA GLN A 10 9.90 2.44 -6.23
C GLN A 10 9.53 3.61 -5.32
N THR A 11 10.52 4.41 -4.94
CA THR A 11 10.27 5.57 -4.10
C THR A 11 9.42 6.61 -4.83
N VAL A 12 9.78 6.88 -6.09
CA VAL A 12 9.02 7.82 -6.91
C VAL A 12 7.60 7.32 -7.16
N PHE A 13 7.48 6.01 -7.40
CA PHE A 13 6.18 5.39 -7.65
C PHE A 13 5.22 5.61 -6.48
N VAL A 14 5.66 5.36 -5.26
CA VAL A 14 4.79 5.54 -4.11
C VAL A 14 4.38 7.00 -3.95
N GLY A 15 5.34 7.91 -4.06
CA GLY A 15 5.07 9.34 -3.94
C GLY A 15 4.12 9.85 -5.01
N GLU A 16 4.32 9.44 -6.24
CA GLU A 16 3.43 9.84 -7.32
C GLU A 16 2.01 9.33 -7.12
N LYS A 17 1.90 8.11 -6.61
CA LYS A 17 0.62 7.52 -6.34
C LYS A 17 -0.13 8.29 -5.26
N ILE A 18 0.58 8.67 -4.21
CA ILE A 18 0.00 9.49 -3.15
C ILE A 18 -0.53 10.80 -3.74
N ARG A 19 0.28 11.43 -4.58
CA ARG A 19 -0.12 12.67 -5.23
C ARG A 19 -1.38 12.50 -6.08
N GLN A 20 -1.43 11.43 -6.86
CA GLN A 20 -2.59 11.14 -7.70
C GLN A 20 -3.84 10.97 -6.86
N ILE A 21 -3.77 10.19 -5.80
CA ILE A 21 -4.91 9.94 -4.93
C ILE A 21 -5.37 11.25 -4.27
N ARG A 22 -4.41 12.04 -3.81
CA ARG A 22 -4.72 13.32 -3.20
C ARG A 22 -5.47 14.22 -4.18
N LYS A 23 -4.98 14.34 -5.40
CA LYS A 23 -5.61 15.18 -6.42
C LYS A 23 -6.98 14.65 -6.84
N GLN A 24 -7.13 13.34 -6.92
CA GLN A 24 -8.41 12.74 -7.26
C GLN A 24 -9.46 13.06 -6.20
N ASN A 25 -9.03 13.29 -4.97
CA ASN A 25 -9.93 13.65 -3.88
C ASN A 25 -9.99 15.15 -3.62
N ASN A 26 -9.44 15.95 -4.54
CA ASN A 26 -9.48 17.41 -4.47
C ASN A 26 -8.89 17.93 -3.16
N MET A 27 -7.80 17.34 -2.73
CA MET A 27 -7.16 17.70 -1.47
C MET A 27 -5.82 18.36 -1.73
N THR A 28 -5.51 19.43 -1.00
CA THR A 28 -4.22 20.11 -1.14
C THR A 28 -3.16 19.40 -0.31
N GLN A 29 -1.89 19.66 -0.62
CA GLN A 29 -0.79 19.15 0.19
C GLN A 29 -0.91 19.64 1.63
N SER A 30 -1.28 20.89 1.81
CA SER A 30 -1.44 21.45 3.16
C SER A 30 -2.49 20.70 3.95
N GLU A 31 -3.59 20.38 3.32
CA GLU A 31 -4.67 19.68 4.01
C GLU A 31 -4.26 18.26 4.38
N LEU A 32 -3.67 17.53 3.43
CA LEU A 32 -3.24 16.16 3.72
C LEU A 32 -2.16 16.14 4.79
N SER A 33 -1.16 17.02 4.69
CA SER A 33 -0.08 17.06 5.66
C SER A 33 -0.60 17.32 7.07
N ARG A 34 -1.58 18.19 7.19
CA ARG A 34 -2.19 18.49 8.47
C ARG A 34 -2.91 17.27 9.05
N ARG A 35 -3.62 16.54 8.19
CA ARG A 35 -4.37 15.37 8.65
C ARG A 35 -3.48 14.22 9.10
N ILE A 36 -2.32 14.07 8.49
CA ILE A 36 -1.41 13.00 8.87
C ILE A 36 -0.31 13.44 9.83
N GLY A 37 -0.30 14.73 10.20
CA GLY A 37 0.63 15.22 11.20
C GLY A 37 2.06 15.40 10.73
N VAL A 38 2.25 15.73 9.45
CA VAL A 38 3.60 16.04 8.93
C VAL A 38 3.58 17.44 8.34
N GLN A 39 4.77 17.98 8.09
CA GLN A 39 4.87 19.29 7.48
C GLN A 39 4.62 19.19 5.98
N GLN A 40 4.07 20.26 5.42
CA GLN A 40 3.78 20.30 3.99
C GLN A 40 5.04 20.06 3.17
N SER A 41 6.15 20.64 3.58
CA SER A 41 7.41 20.47 2.86
C SER A 41 7.85 19.01 2.84
N ASP A 42 7.63 18.29 3.93
CA ASP A 42 7.94 16.87 3.99
C ASP A 42 7.04 16.06 3.07
N LEU A 43 5.75 16.37 3.07
CA LEU A 43 4.82 15.70 2.16
C LEU A 43 5.20 15.97 0.70
N CYS A 44 5.58 17.21 0.39
CA CYS A 44 6.01 17.54 -0.94
C CYS A 44 7.18 16.67 -1.39
N ARG A 45 8.16 16.49 -0.51
CA ARG A 45 9.33 15.66 -0.82
C ARG A 45 8.97 14.18 -0.94
N MET A 46 8.01 13.73 -0.18
CA MET A 46 7.51 12.37 -0.32
C MET A 46 6.85 12.17 -1.67
N GLU A 47 6.06 13.15 -2.11
CA GLU A 47 5.36 13.03 -3.39
C GLU A 47 6.31 13.09 -4.58
N THR A 48 7.43 13.79 -4.44
CA THR A 48 8.42 13.85 -5.53
C THR A 48 9.38 12.67 -5.52
N GLY A 49 9.34 11.85 -4.48
CA GLY A 49 10.26 10.73 -4.34
C GLY A 49 11.58 11.09 -3.69
N GLU A 50 11.74 12.32 -3.25
CA GLU A 50 12.95 12.76 -2.58
C GLU A 50 13.06 12.12 -1.19
N TYR A 51 11.94 11.97 -0.50
CA TYR A 51 11.87 11.28 0.79
C TYR A 51 11.16 9.95 0.62
N LYS A 52 11.67 8.95 1.31
CA LYS A 52 11.04 7.65 1.36
C LYS A 52 9.83 7.72 2.30
N VAL A 53 8.73 7.14 1.89
CA VAL A 53 7.52 7.11 2.72
C VAL A 53 7.59 5.88 3.61
N SER A 54 7.53 6.08 4.92
CA SER A 54 7.51 4.95 5.85
C SER A 54 6.14 4.27 5.80
N LEU A 55 6.10 3.03 6.24
CA LEU A 55 4.84 2.30 6.27
C LEU A 55 3.82 2.99 7.19
N ASP A 56 4.27 3.48 8.33
CA ASP A 56 3.38 4.19 9.24
C ASP A 56 2.73 5.40 8.57
N THR A 57 3.54 6.19 7.87
CA THR A 57 3.03 7.37 7.18
C THR A 57 2.08 6.96 6.07
N LEU A 58 2.44 5.92 5.33
CA LEU A 58 1.57 5.44 4.25
C LEU A 58 0.21 4.99 4.79
N LEU A 59 0.22 4.26 5.89
CA LEU A 59 -1.04 3.81 6.49
C LEU A 59 -1.91 4.98 6.97
N LYS A 60 -1.29 6.03 7.48
CA LYS A 60 -2.02 7.23 7.85
C LYS A 60 -2.66 7.90 6.63
N ILE A 61 -1.90 7.98 5.55
CA ILE A 61 -2.40 8.56 4.31
C ILE A 61 -3.57 7.74 3.79
N LEU A 62 -3.42 6.43 3.76
CA LEU A 62 -4.48 5.54 3.29
C LEU A 62 -5.72 5.65 4.17
N GLY A 63 -5.52 5.83 5.48
CA GLY A 63 -6.63 6.03 6.39
C GLY A 63 -7.44 7.28 6.08
N VAL A 64 -6.78 8.34 5.64
CA VAL A 64 -7.47 9.57 5.25
C VAL A 64 -8.40 9.33 4.07
N PHE A 65 -7.98 8.49 3.13
CA PHE A 65 -8.75 8.23 1.92
C PHE A 65 -9.61 6.97 2.00
N GLY A 66 -9.61 6.30 3.14
CA GLY A 66 -10.41 5.09 3.30
C GLY A 66 -9.96 3.97 2.37
N MET A 67 -8.68 3.86 2.10
CA MET A 67 -8.13 2.91 1.15
C MET A 67 -7.28 1.88 1.86
N GLU A 68 -7.37 0.63 1.41
CA GLU A 68 -6.54 -0.44 1.94
C GLU A 68 -5.22 -0.49 1.19
N ILE A 69 -4.18 -1.00 1.86
CA ILE A 69 -2.85 -1.05 1.27
C ILE A 69 -2.81 -1.90 0.00
N GLY A 70 -3.56 -2.99 -0.01
CA GLY A 70 -3.66 -3.82 -1.21
C GLY A 70 -4.26 -3.07 -2.38
N GLU A 71 -5.26 -2.27 -2.10
CA GLU A 71 -5.91 -1.44 -3.09
C GLU A 71 -4.96 -0.39 -3.65
N PHE A 72 -4.16 0.19 -2.77
CA PHE A 72 -3.19 1.20 -3.16
C PHE A 72 -2.18 0.66 -4.18
N PHE A 73 -1.61 -0.50 -3.90
CA PHE A 73 -0.60 -1.07 -4.79
C PHE A 73 -1.20 -1.74 -6.02
N ARG A 74 -2.39 -2.29 -5.89
CA ARG A 74 -3.05 -2.96 -7.02
C ARG A 74 -3.48 -1.99 -8.10
N GLY A 75 -3.83 -0.79 -7.69
CA GLY A 75 -4.29 0.22 -8.65
C GLY A 75 -3.27 0.55 -9.72
N GLU A 76 -2.00 0.27 -9.48
CA GLU A 76 -0.95 0.51 -10.45
C GLU A 76 -0.75 -0.66 -11.40
N ALA A 77 -1.04 -1.86 -10.94
CA ALA A 77 -0.93 -3.03 -11.77
C ALA A 77 -2.12 -3.04 -12.71
N ALA A 78 -1.95 -2.57 -13.88
CA ALA A 78 -3.05 -2.42 -14.82
C ALA A 78 -3.78 -3.72 -15.11
N ALA A 79 -3.11 -4.86 -14.98
CA ALA A 79 -3.69 -6.15 -15.28
C ALA A 79 -3.98 -6.92 -13.99
N PRO A 80 -5.13 -7.57 -13.90
CA PRO A 80 -5.38 -8.44 -12.74
C PRO A 80 -4.41 -9.61 -12.75
N LEU A 81 -4.02 -10.04 -11.56
CA LEU A 81 -3.14 -11.19 -11.42
C LEU A 81 -3.90 -12.46 -11.76
N SER A 82 -3.21 -13.40 -12.39
CA SER A 82 -3.78 -14.71 -12.61
C SER A 82 -3.87 -15.46 -11.29
N ALA A 83 -4.61 -16.56 -11.25
CA ALA A 83 -4.73 -17.37 -10.04
C ALA A 83 -3.36 -17.85 -9.56
N ALA A 84 -2.52 -18.33 -10.49
CA ALA A 84 -1.18 -18.79 -10.14
C ALA A 84 -0.32 -17.66 -9.58
N ASP A 85 -0.44 -16.48 -10.17
CA ASP A 85 0.31 -15.32 -9.70
C ASP A 85 -0.12 -14.90 -8.29
N LYS A 86 -1.40 -15.01 -8.01
CA LYS A 86 -1.92 -14.70 -6.68
C LYS A 86 -1.39 -15.67 -5.64
N ASP A 87 -1.30 -16.93 -5.98
CA ASP A 87 -0.77 -17.95 -5.07
C ASP A 87 0.69 -17.66 -4.74
N VAL A 88 1.49 -17.36 -5.74
CA VAL A 88 2.91 -17.06 -5.54
C VAL A 88 3.07 -15.78 -4.71
N GLU A 89 2.30 -14.77 -5.02
CA GLU A 89 2.36 -13.51 -4.29
C GLU A 89 1.97 -13.70 -2.84
N LEU A 90 0.91 -14.46 -2.59
CA LEU A 90 0.46 -14.73 -1.23
C LEU A 90 1.55 -15.44 -0.42
N LEU A 91 2.15 -16.48 -0.99
CA LEU A 91 3.21 -17.23 -0.32
C LEU A 91 4.42 -16.34 -0.05
N ARG A 92 4.80 -15.53 -1.00
CA ARG A 92 5.95 -14.65 -0.84
C ARG A 92 5.73 -13.67 0.31
N LEU A 93 4.57 -13.05 0.36
CA LEU A 93 4.25 -12.10 1.42
C LEU A 93 4.10 -12.81 2.77
N PHE A 94 3.46 -13.96 2.77
CA PHE A 94 3.24 -14.73 3.99
C PHE A 94 4.56 -15.12 4.64
N ARG A 95 5.54 -15.56 3.84
CA ARG A 95 6.83 -16.01 4.37
C ARG A 95 7.62 -14.88 5.02
N LYS A 96 7.33 -13.64 4.70
CA LYS A 96 8.01 -12.49 5.29
C LYS A 96 7.43 -12.11 6.64
N LEU A 97 6.31 -12.66 7.01
CA LEU A 97 5.63 -12.30 8.26
C LEU A 97 6.24 -13.04 9.44
N GLU A 98 6.12 -12.43 10.61
CA GLU A 98 6.46 -13.11 11.87
C GLU A 98 5.49 -14.25 12.13
N ALA A 99 5.89 -15.17 12.99
CA ALA A 99 5.06 -16.33 13.28
C ALA A 99 3.66 -15.95 13.75
N ASN A 100 3.55 -14.96 14.63
CA ASN A 100 2.24 -14.52 15.13
C ASN A 100 1.38 -13.96 14.01
N ALA A 101 1.98 -13.16 13.14
CA ALA A 101 1.25 -12.59 12.02
C ALA A 101 0.83 -13.66 11.04
N GLN A 102 1.65 -14.68 10.84
CA GLN A 102 1.29 -15.80 9.98
C GLN A 102 0.06 -16.53 10.51
N GLU A 103 0.00 -16.73 11.82
CA GLU A 103 -1.15 -17.36 12.43
C GLU A 103 -2.41 -16.54 12.26
N GLU A 104 -2.30 -15.23 12.41
CA GLU A 104 -3.44 -14.35 12.20
C GLU A 104 -3.94 -14.42 10.76
N VAL A 105 -3.02 -14.46 9.80
CA VAL A 105 -3.41 -14.58 8.40
C VAL A 105 -4.11 -15.89 8.14
N LEU A 106 -3.58 -16.99 8.69
CA LEU A 106 -4.21 -18.30 8.55
C LEU A 106 -5.61 -18.29 9.12
N ASP A 107 -5.78 -17.72 10.29
CA ASP A 107 -7.10 -17.63 10.92
C ASP A 107 -8.07 -16.84 10.06
N PHE A 108 -7.60 -15.75 9.50
CA PHE A 108 -8.43 -14.94 8.63
C PHE A 108 -8.86 -15.71 7.38
N VAL A 109 -7.93 -16.42 6.77
CA VAL A 109 -8.25 -17.24 5.58
C VAL A 109 -9.23 -18.33 5.91
N ARG A 110 -9.05 -19.00 7.04
CA ARG A 110 -9.97 -20.03 7.50
C ARG A 110 -11.36 -19.47 7.73
N TYR A 111 -11.43 -18.32 8.37
CA TYR A 111 -12.69 -17.64 8.62
C TYR A 111 -13.42 -17.32 7.32
N LYS A 112 -12.71 -16.76 6.37
CA LYS A 112 -13.29 -16.40 5.08
C LYS A 112 -13.77 -17.63 4.33
N GLY A 113 -12.99 -18.70 4.37
CA GLY A 113 -13.34 -19.93 3.70
C GLY A 113 -14.58 -20.57 4.32
N ALA A 114 -14.64 -20.65 5.64
CA ALA A 114 -15.78 -21.22 6.32
C ALA A 114 -17.04 -20.40 6.05
N ARG A 115 -16.92 -19.09 6.10
CA ARG A 115 -18.04 -18.22 5.86
C ARG A 115 -18.60 -18.37 4.45
N ARG A 116 -17.69 -18.55 3.49
CA ARG A 116 -18.08 -18.76 2.11
C ARG A 116 -18.85 -20.08 1.95
N ILE A 117 -18.41 -21.11 2.66
CA ILE A 117 -19.07 -22.40 2.64
C ILE A 117 -20.46 -22.28 3.24
N GLU A 118 -20.59 -21.58 4.35
CA GLU A 118 -21.86 -21.36 5.01
C GLU A 118 -22.86 -20.61 4.16
N ALA A 119 -22.38 -19.76 3.26
CA ALA A 119 -23.24 -18.97 2.39
C ALA A 119 -23.88 -19.81 1.29
N TRP A 120 -23.42 -21.03 1.12
CA TRP A 120 -23.96 -21.94 0.12
C TRP A 120 -25.11 -22.75 0.71
#